data_3fc8838e54845f4baa922e798980b8fc
#
_entry.id   3fc8838e54845f4baa922e798980b8fc
#
_cell.length_a   1.000
_cell.length_b   1.000
_cell.length_c   1.000
_cell.angle_alpha   90.00
_cell.angle_beta   90.00
_cell.angle_gamma   90.00
#
_symmetry.space_group_name_H-M   'P 1'
#
loop_
_entity.id
_entity.type
_entity.pdbx_description
1 polymer ?
#
loop_
_entity_poly.entity_id
_entity_poly.type
_entity_poly.pdbx_seq_one_letter_code
_entity_poly.pdbx_strand_id
1 'polypeptide(L)'
;MKKVIVTSTWGAGYPEGGGMQWLNLHYLAGLQALGFEAFWLDLLGAPKKGSKHSLDEMVDVFRAQCEQFGLGEHWAVVYDNRKTFGMTEHLLQSLCGDAVLLINLCGALKDNDLLRRFQNRAYFDLDPGFTQIWAHEWDMGLSQHNLFFTVGLNVGQPDFSIPVRGIEWQTFLPPIALEYWPAQSAACAANFTTIGQWRGQYAVWQDEMYGPKSDEFLRFVGLPQKTTQPIELALLIHETETDDLAALRGNGWRLVNPHQAASGRDGFRSYVQQSRAEFSVAKHGYVKTRSGWLSDRTVCYLASGRPVLVQDTGLGRHLSTGEGLLTFTTLEEAARGIESINADYASHSVAARKLAEQNLAAPKVLQSILERAGVR
;
A
#
# COMPACT_ATOMS: atom_id res chain seq x y z
N MET A 1 13.03 25.88 -2.77
CA MET A 1 12.44 24.86 -1.87
C MET A 1 13.38 23.67 -1.77
N LYS A 2 13.30 22.87 -0.70
CA LYS A 2 14.05 21.61 -0.61
C LYS A 2 13.39 20.55 -1.46
N LYS A 3 14.20 19.76 -2.15
CA LYS A 3 13.75 18.73 -3.09
C LYS A 3 13.74 17.37 -2.43
N VAL A 4 12.65 16.62 -2.60
CA VAL A 4 12.51 15.22 -2.16
C VAL A 4 12.09 14.38 -3.36
N ILE A 5 12.73 13.23 -3.54
CA ILE A 5 12.40 12.31 -4.63
C ILE A 5 11.72 11.07 -4.02
N VAL A 6 10.58 10.70 -4.56
CA VAL A 6 9.88 9.44 -4.27
C VAL A 6 10.07 8.52 -5.47
N THR A 7 10.57 7.30 -5.24
CA THR A 7 10.76 6.31 -6.31
C THR A 7 9.88 5.09 -6.14
N SER A 8 9.39 4.57 -7.26
CA SER A 8 8.63 3.33 -7.34
C SER A 8 8.82 2.62 -8.67
N THR A 9 8.16 1.48 -8.85
CA THR A 9 8.08 0.72 -10.11
C THR A 9 6.64 0.55 -10.58
N TRP A 10 5.69 1.28 -10.00
CA TRP A 10 4.25 1.02 -10.18
C TRP A 10 3.48 2.21 -10.78
N GLY A 11 4.16 3.28 -11.17
CA GLY A 11 3.55 4.42 -11.82
C GLY A 11 3.26 4.14 -13.30
N ALA A 12 4.28 4.26 -14.14
CA ALA A 12 4.17 4.04 -15.58
C ALA A 12 3.94 2.57 -15.94
N GLY A 13 4.53 1.63 -15.19
CA GLY A 13 4.49 0.20 -15.50
C GLY A 13 3.17 -0.51 -15.20
N TYR A 14 2.22 0.15 -14.52
CA TYR A 14 0.94 -0.44 -14.14
C TYR A 14 -0.20 0.61 -14.19
N PRO A 15 -0.57 1.07 -15.39
CA PRO A 15 -1.57 2.14 -15.54
C PRO A 15 -2.95 1.81 -14.95
N GLU A 16 -3.33 0.53 -14.89
CA GLU A 16 -4.58 0.07 -14.28
C GLU A 16 -4.53 -0.03 -12.76
N GLY A 17 -3.34 0.05 -12.17
CA GLY A 17 -3.07 -0.18 -10.76
C GLY A 17 -3.43 0.99 -9.84
N GLY A 18 -4.71 1.36 -9.76
CA GLY A 18 -5.15 2.55 -9.04
C GLY A 18 -4.67 2.65 -7.60
N GLY A 19 -4.64 1.55 -6.86
CA GLY A 19 -4.09 1.54 -5.48
C GLY A 19 -2.61 1.88 -5.42
N MET A 20 -1.81 1.37 -6.37
CA MET A 20 -0.36 1.66 -6.44
C MET A 20 -0.09 3.12 -6.83
N GLN A 21 -0.92 3.70 -7.68
CA GLN A 21 -0.85 5.11 -8.02
C GLN A 21 -1.16 5.97 -6.80
N TRP A 22 -2.24 5.68 -6.07
CA TRP A 22 -2.59 6.38 -4.84
C TRP A 22 -1.50 6.28 -3.77
N LEU A 23 -0.87 5.11 -3.62
CA LEU A 23 0.26 4.95 -2.71
C LEU A 23 1.32 6.04 -2.94
N ASN A 24 1.80 6.20 -4.18
CA ASN A 24 2.81 7.21 -4.51
C ASN A 24 2.29 8.64 -4.29
N LEU A 25 1.05 8.90 -4.72
CA LEU A 25 0.45 10.22 -4.65
C LEU A 25 0.25 10.70 -3.22
N HIS A 26 0.02 9.81 -2.26
CA HIS A 26 -0.06 10.17 -0.85
C HIS A 26 1.27 10.73 -0.32
N TYR A 27 2.40 10.16 -0.72
CA TYR A 27 3.71 10.72 -0.38
C TYR A 27 3.94 12.06 -1.03
N LEU A 28 3.70 12.16 -2.33
CA LEU A 28 3.94 13.39 -3.10
C LEU A 28 3.09 14.57 -2.60
N ALA A 29 1.77 14.35 -2.45
CA ALA A 29 0.86 15.39 -1.95
C ALA A 29 1.22 15.84 -0.52
N GLY A 30 1.55 14.89 0.36
CA GLY A 30 1.94 15.22 1.73
C GLY A 30 3.24 16.03 1.79
N LEU A 31 4.24 15.72 0.94
CA LEU A 31 5.48 16.49 0.83
C LEU A 31 5.22 17.91 0.29
N GLN A 32 4.36 18.04 -0.74
CA GLN A 32 3.95 19.34 -1.27
C GLN A 32 3.23 20.19 -0.22
N ALA A 33 2.33 19.59 0.57
CA ALA A 33 1.63 20.26 1.66
C ALA A 33 2.59 20.75 2.77
N LEU A 34 3.75 20.11 2.92
CA LEU A 34 4.83 20.52 3.82
C LEU A 34 5.80 21.55 3.20
N GLY A 35 5.54 21.99 1.98
CA GLY A 35 6.36 23.00 1.29
C GLY A 35 7.64 22.46 0.64
N PHE A 36 7.70 21.13 0.41
CA PHE A 36 8.80 20.53 -0.35
C PHE A 36 8.47 20.51 -1.84
N GLU A 37 9.50 20.56 -2.66
CA GLU A 37 9.44 20.29 -4.09
C GLU A 37 9.55 18.77 -4.26
N ALA A 38 8.41 18.10 -4.47
CA ALA A 38 8.31 16.65 -4.53
C ALA A 38 8.37 16.17 -5.98
N PHE A 39 9.23 15.19 -6.24
CA PHE A 39 9.45 14.61 -7.57
C PHE A 39 9.10 13.12 -7.56
N TRP A 40 8.42 12.66 -8.61
CA TRP A 40 8.16 11.24 -8.82
C TRP A 40 9.16 10.67 -9.83
N LEU A 41 10.02 9.78 -9.36
CA LEU A 41 10.93 9.02 -10.22
C LEU A 41 10.40 7.58 -10.34
N ASP A 42 9.82 7.22 -11.47
CA ASP A 42 9.35 5.87 -11.72
C ASP A 42 10.35 5.05 -12.51
N LEU A 43 10.48 3.79 -12.16
CA LEU A 43 11.45 2.87 -12.76
C LEU A 43 10.68 1.81 -13.56
N LEU A 44 10.86 1.83 -14.86
CA LEU A 44 10.20 0.95 -15.79
C LEU A 44 11.22 -0.03 -16.40
N GLY A 45 11.07 -1.30 -16.09
CA GLY A 45 11.83 -2.38 -16.73
C GLY A 45 11.36 -2.65 -18.16
N ALA A 46 12.13 -3.43 -18.90
CA ALA A 46 11.73 -3.87 -20.24
C ALA A 46 10.34 -4.55 -20.19
N PRO A 47 9.43 -4.24 -21.14
CA PRO A 47 8.11 -4.83 -21.18
C PRO A 47 8.19 -6.35 -21.23
N LYS A 48 7.44 -7.02 -20.37
CA LYS A 48 7.33 -8.48 -20.43
C LYS A 48 6.68 -8.87 -21.76
N LYS A 49 7.08 -10.02 -22.32
CA LYS A 49 6.48 -10.56 -23.53
C LYS A 49 4.96 -10.70 -23.32
N GLY A 50 4.16 -10.02 -24.15
CA GLY A 50 2.70 -9.96 -24.02
C GLY A 50 2.17 -8.75 -23.21
N SER A 51 2.99 -7.75 -22.91
CA SER A 51 2.52 -6.46 -22.38
C SER A 51 1.41 -5.89 -23.29
N LYS A 52 0.32 -5.41 -22.67
CA LYS A 52 -0.82 -4.82 -23.38
C LYS A 52 -0.53 -3.40 -23.89
N HIS A 53 0.48 -2.74 -23.33
CA HIS A 53 0.81 -1.34 -23.61
C HIS A 53 2.22 -1.22 -24.18
N SER A 54 2.38 -0.33 -25.15
CA SER A 54 3.67 0.10 -25.64
C SER A 54 4.37 1.00 -24.62
N LEU A 55 5.68 1.19 -24.74
CA LEU A 55 6.45 2.08 -23.87
C LEU A 55 5.93 3.52 -23.94
N ASP A 56 5.64 4.02 -25.13
CA ASP A 56 5.17 5.38 -25.33
C ASP A 56 3.78 5.59 -24.70
N GLU A 57 2.86 4.63 -24.86
CA GLU A 57 1.56 4.66 -24.17
C GLU A 57 1.69 4.70 -22.65
N MET A 58 2.58 3.87 -22.07
CA MET A 58 2.83 3.86 -20.62
C MET A 58 3.34 5.22 -20.12
N VAL A 59 4.28 5.81 -20.84
CA VAL A 59 4.85 7.12 -20.50
C VAL A 59 3.82 8.25 -20.67
N ASP A 60 3.01 8.22 -21.73
CA ASP A 60 1.97 9.22 -21.97
C ASP A 60 0.87 9.18 -20.92
N VAL A 61 0.43 7.98 -20.52
CA VAL A 61 -0.52 7.82 -19.42
C VAL A 61 0.07 8.33 -18.10
N PHE A 62 1.33 8.02 -17.83
CA PHE A 62 2.01 8.48 -16.64
C PHE A 62 2.15 10.02 -16.61
N ARG A 63 2.52 10.63 -17.73
CA ARG A 63 2.56 12.09 -17.89
C ARG A 63 1.21 12.72 -17.58
N ALA A 64 0.14 12.22 -18.20
CA ALA A 64 -1.21 12.72 -17.96
C ALA A 64 -1.64 12.61 -16.49
N GLN A 65 -1.25 11.54 -15.81
CA GLN A 65 -1.46 11.40 -14.37
C GLN A 65 -0.70 12.44 -13.56
N CYS A 66 0.56 12.69 -13.87
CA CYS A 66 1.37 13.70 -13.20
C CYS A 66 0.80 15.12 -13.40
N GLU A 67 0.38 15.45 -14.62
CA GLU A 67 -0.29 16.71 -14.95
C GLU A 67 -1.59 16.90 -14.15
N GLN A 68 -2.45 15.86 -14.13
CA GLN A 68 -3.71 15.87 -13.40
C GLN A 68 -3.51 16.05 -11.88
N PHE A 69 -2.36 15.63 -11.35
CA PHE A 69 -1.97 15.79 -9.94
C PHE A 69 -1.25 17.10 -9.65
N GLY A 70 -1.09 17.96 -10.63
CA GLY A 70 -0.38 19.22 -10.47
C GLY A 70 1.12 19.06 -10.22
N LEU A 71 1.72 17.92 -10.61
CA LEU A 71 3.17 17.72 -10.54
C LEU A 71 3.91 18.48 -11.64
N GLY A 72 3.22 18.87 -12.73
CA GLY A 72 3.84 19.55 -13.85
C GLY A 72 5.02 18.76 -14.41
N GLU A 73 6.22 19.35 -14.37
CA GLU A 73 7.46 18.71 -14.83
C GLU A 73 8.22 17.94 -13.72
N HIS A 74 7.65 17.78 -12.53
CA HIS A 74 8.30 17.14 -11.39
C HIS A 74 8.18 15.61 -11.45
N TRP A 75 8.47 15.03 -12.61
CA TRP A 75 8.50 13.59 -12.78
C TRP A 75 9.57 13.15 -13.78
N ALA A 76 10.03 11.92 -13.62
CA ALA A 76 10.85 11.24 -14.62
C ALA A 76 10.51 9.74 -14.63
N VAL A 77 10.63 9.12 -15.80
CA VAL A 77 10.63 7.66 -15.96
C VAL A 77 12.00 7.25 -16.45
N VAL A 78 12.64 6.29 -15.75
CA VAL A 78 13.88 5.65 -16.20
C VAL A 78 13.53 4.27 -16.72
N TYR A 79 13.71 4.08 -18.02
CA TYR A 79 13.43 2.84 -18.69
C TYR A 79 14.71 2.02 -18.89
N ASP A 80 14.68 0.77 -18.44
CA ASP A 80 15.77 -0.23 -18.57
C ASP A 80 17.15 0.34 -18.14
N ASN A 81 17.16 1.20 -17.13
CA ASN A 81 18.34 1.91 -16.60
C ASN A 81 19.14 2.72 -17.66
N ARG A 82 18.54 3.07 -18.80
CA ARG A 82 19.24 3.69 -19.95
C ARG A 82 18.56 4.92 -20.50
N LYS A 83 17.25 4.90 -20.64
CA LYS A 83 16.51 6.00 -21.29
C LYS A 83 15.64 6.71 -20.28
N THR A 84 15.68 8.05 -20.30
CA THR A 84 14.85 8.88 -19.43
C THR A 84 13.74 9.56 -20.23
N PHE A 85 12.58 9.75 -19.58
CA PHE A 85 11.45 10.52 -20.07
C PHE A 85 11.04 11.53 -19.01
N GLY A 86 10.40 12.63 -19.41
CA GLY A 86 10.00 13.72 -18.53
C GLY A 86 11.14 14.71 -18.25
N MET A 87 12.34 14.21 -17.94
CA MET A 87 13.54 14.99 -17.75
C MET A 87 14.69 14.46 -18.60
N THR A 88 15.65 15.32 -18.94
CA THR A 88 16.93 14.85 -19.51
C THR A 88 17.74 14.13 -18.44
N GLU A 89 18.62 13.22 -18.87
CA GLU A 89 19.49 12.49 -17.95
C GLU A 89 20.34 13.43 -17.09
N HIS A 90 20.88 14.48 -17.68
CA HIS A 90 21.68 15.49 -16.98
C HIS A 90 20.88 16.22 -15.89
N LEU A 91 19.64 16.63 -16.18
CA LEU A 91 18.76 17.25 -15.18
C LEU A 91 18.40 16.28 -14.05
N LEU A 92 18.10 15.03 -14.39
CA LEU A 92 17.79 13.99 -13.39
C LEU A 92 18.99 13.73 -12.49
N GLN A 93 20.19 13.63 -13.05
CA GLN A 93 21.42 13.45 -12.28
C GLN A 93 21.70 14.64 -11.34
N SER A 94 21.50 15.89 -11.81
CA SER A 94 21.62 17.08 -10.96
C SER A 94 20.57 17.07 -9.84
N LEU A 95 19.32 16.77 -10.20
CA LEU A 95 18.22 16.68 -9.24
C LEU A 95 18.50 15.66 -8.12
N CYS A 96 19.03 14.49 -8.47
CA CYS A 96 19.41 13.46 -7.48
C CYS A 96 20.50 13.95 -6.52
N GLY A 97 21.47 14.75 -7.01
CA GLY A 97 22.50 15.34 -6.17
C GLY A 97 22.01 16.47 -5.26
N ASP A 98 21.01 17.23 -5.71
CA ASP A 98 20.43 18.36 -4.98
C ASP A 98 19.35 17.94 -3.99
N ALA A 99 18.77 16.74 -4.13
CA ALA A 99 17.68 16.26 -3.28
C ALA A 99 18.16 16.02 -1.85
N VAL A 100 17.42 16.57 -0.89
CA VAL A 100 17.72 16.39 0.55
C VAL A 100 17.37 15.00 1.05
N LEU A 101 16.49 14.26 0.33
CA LEU A 101 16.06 12.90 0.69
C LEU A 101 15.58 12.15 -0.54
N LEU A 102 15.97 10.89 -0.63
CA LEU A 102 15.35 9.87 -1.47
C LEU A 102 14.42 9.01 -0.60
N ILE A 103 13.15 8.94 -0.94
CA ILE A 103 12.18 7.95 -0.42
C ILE A 103 12.12 6.81 -1.44
N ASN A 104 12.83 5.72 -1.16
CA ASN A 104 12.96 4.58 -2.06
C ASN A 104 11.99 3.46 -1.66
N LEU A 105 10.79 3.45 -2.26
CA LEU A 105 9.74 2.49 -1.94
C LEU A 105 10.16 1.09 -2.38
N CYS A 106 10.20 0.16 -1.42
CA CYS A 106 10.63 -1.23 -1.59
C CYS A 106 11.99 -1.40 -2.28
N GLY A 107 12.89 -0.40 -2.16
CA GLY A 107 14.18 -0.45 -2.83
C GLY A 107 14.08 -0.46 -4.37
N ALA A 108 13.10 0.25 -4.94
CA ALA A 108 12.86 0.31 -6.38
C ALA A 108 14.09 0.77 -7.14
N LEU A 109 14.74 1.85 -6.70
CA LEU A 109 16.01 2.32 -7.24
C LEU A 109 17.14 1.47 -6.62
N LYS A 110 17.71 0.59 -7.43
CA LYS A 110 18.81 -0.29 -7.04
C LYS A 110 20.16 0.34 -7.31
N ASP A 111 21.23 -0.39 -7.02
CA ASP A 111 22.60 0.06 -7.21
C ASP A 111 22.86 0.53 -8.64
N ASN A 112 22.89 1.84 -8.79
CA ASN A 112 23.21 2.54 -10.03
C ASN A 112 23.78 3.92 -9.72
N ASP A 113 24.20 4.63 -10.76
CA ASP A 113 24.81 5.95 -10.63
C ASP A 113 23.85 7.00 -10.07
N LEU A 114 22.53 6.84 -10.26
CA LEU A 114 21.54 7.75 -9.69
C LEU A 114 21.46 7.57 -8.17
N LEU A 115 21.38 6.32 -7.68
CA LEU A 115 21.28 6.04 -6.24
C LEU A 115 22.48 6.61 -5.47
N ARG A 116 23.68 6.50 -6.03
CA ARG A 116 24.92 7.00 -5.40
C ARG A 116 24.99 8.50 -5.28
N ARG A 117 24.20 9.26 -6.03
CA ARG A 117 24.18 10.74 -5.98
C ARG A 117 23.44 11.27 -4.74
N PHE A 118 22.52 10.51 -4.20
CA PHE A 118 21.79 10.94 -3.00
C PHE A 118 22.66 10.85 -1.74
N GLN A 119 22.64 11.89 -0.92
CA GLN A 119 23.27 11.88 0.39
C GLN A 119 22.42 11.07 1.39
N ASN A 120 21.11 11.33 1.45
CA ASN A 120 20.16 10.63 2.31
C ASN A 120 19.32 9.68 1.46
N ARG A 121 19.53 8.37 1.69
CA ARG A 121 18.89 7.28 0.97
C ARG A 121 18.05 6.48 1.94
N ALA A 122 16.74 6.72 1.94
CA ALA A 122 15.81 6.01 2.82
C ALA A 122 15.17 4.83 2.07
N TYR A 123 15.40 3.63 2.57
CA TYR A 123 14.69 2.41 2.17
C TYR A 123 13.34 2.37 2.90
N PHE A 124 12.25 2.26 2.16
CA PHE A 124 10.91 2.14 2.70
C PHE A 124 10.38 0.72 2.48
N ASP A 125 10.28 -0.04 3.55
CA ASP A 125 9.71 -1.37 3.57
C ASP A 125 8.18 -1.29 3.67
N LEU A 126 7.49 -1.80 2.66
CA LEU A 126 6.03 -1.88 2.58
C LEU A 126 5.51 -3.33 2.72
N ASP A 127 6.41 -4.32 2.79
CA ASP A 127 6.11 -5.74 2.94
C ASP A 127 6.82 -6.33 4.19
N PRO A 128 6.47 -5.83 5.41
CA PRO A 128 7.15 -6.21 6.64
C PRO A 128 7.03 -7.71 6.94
N GLY A 129 8.11 -8.30 7.43
CA GLY A 129 8.27 -9.73 7.57
C GLY A 129 8.87 -10.35 6.31
N PHE A 130 8.28 -10.13 5.15
CA PHE A 130 8.84 -10.60 3.87
C PHE A 130 10.16 -9.93 3.56
N THR A 131 10.24 -8.60 3.63
CA THR A 131 11.50 -7.86 3.39
C THR A 131 12.62 -8.35 4.29
N GLN A 132 12.34 -8.58 5.57
CA GLN A 132 13.33 -9.07 6.52
C GLN A 132 13.78 -10.49 6.19
N ILE A 133 12.86 -11.41 5.82
CA ILE A 133 13.20 -12.77 5.39
C ILE A 133 14.04 -12.73 4.11
N TRP A 134 13.56 -12.05 3.07
CA TRP A 134 14.27 -11.97 1.79
C TRP A 134 15.67 -11.36 1.92
N ALA A 135 15.88 -10.44 2.84
CA ALA A 135 17.19 -9.86 3.09
C ALA A 135 18.21 -10.88 3.63
N HIS A 136 17.78 -12.07 4.10
CA HIS A 136 18.68 -13.16 4.44
C HIS A 136 19.10 -14.01 3.22
N GLU A 137 18.27 -14.01 2.19
CA GLU A 137 18.48 -14.86 1.00
C GLU A 137 19.00 -14.07 -0.20
N TRP A 138 18.56 -12.82 -0.33
CA TRP A 138 18.84 -11.99 -1.51
C TRP A 138 19.40 -10.63 -1.13
N ASP A 139 20.15 -10.04 -2.07
CA ASP A 139 20.51 -8.64 -1.95
C ASP A 139 19.30 -7.74 -2.25
N MET A 140 18.70 -7.21 -1.18
CA MET A 140 17.60 -6.25 -1.24
C MET A 140 18.09 -4.81 -1.44
N GLY A 141 19.39 -4.58 -1.63
CA GLY A 141 20.00 -3.27 -1.73
C GLY A 141 20.07 -2.50 -0.39
N LEU A 142 19.86 -3.17 0.75
CA LEU A 142 19.82 -2.52 2.06
C LEU A 142 21.14 -1.84 2.41
N SER A 143 22.29 -2.46 2.06
CA SER A 143 23.63 -1.91 2.29
C SER A 143 23.90 -0.57 1.59
N GLN A 144 23.06 -0.20 0.62
CA GLN A 144 23.20 1.02 -0.16
C GLN A 144 22.38 2.18 0.40
N HIS A 145 21.61 1.92 1.47
CA HIS A 145 20.77 2.91 2.14
C HIS A 145 21.36 3.25 3.53
N ASN A 146 21.08 4.44 4.01
CA ASN A 146 21.52 4.91 5.32
C ASN A 146 20.36 5.24 6.27
N LEU A 147 19.12 5.12 5.80
CA LEU A 147 17.90 5.31 6.58
C LEU A 147 16.91 4.19 6.24
N PHE A 148 16.23 3.64 7.25
CA PHE A 148 15.34 2.51 7.08
C PHE A 148 14.00 2.76 7.75
N PHE A 149 12.94 2.72 6.96
CA PHE A 149 11.57 2.91 7.41
C PHE A 149 10.72 1.69 7.04
N THR A 150 9.77 1.31 7.90
CA THR A 150 8.87 0.18 7.67
C THR A 150 7.45 0.50 8.12
N VAL A 151 6.46 0.03 7.35
CA VAL A 151 5.04 0.05 7.78
C VAL A 151 4.72 -1.08 8.75
N GLY A 152 5.67 -1.95 9.04
CA GLY A 152 5.54 -2.99 10.05
C GLY A 152 5.81 -2.44 11.44
N LEU A 153 4.75 -2.04 12.14
CA LEU A 153 4.85 -1.35 13.43
C LEU A 153 5.53 -2.17 14.53
N ASN A 154 5.59 -3.51 14.36
CA ASN A 154 6.23 -4.43 15.31
C ASN A 154 7.62 -4.91 14.83
N VAL A 155 8.10 -4.49 13.67
CA VAL A 155 9.44 -4.87 13.19
C VAL A 155 10.50 -4.38 14.17
N GLY A 156 11.39 -5.29 14.59
CA GLY A 156 12.42 -5.01 15.57
C GLY A 156 11.96 -5.06 17.04
N GLN A 157 10.69 -5.29 17.32
CA GLN A 157 10.20 -5.54 18.68
C GLN A 157 10.59 -6.94 19.16
N PRO A 158 10.68 -7.19 20.47
CA PRO A 158 11.14 -8.48 21.03
C PRO A 158 10.34 -9.71 20.57
N ASP A 159 9.06 -9.54 20.24
CA ASP A 159 8.16 -10.60 19.76
C ASP A 159 8.03 -10.67 18.22
N PHE A 160 8.77 -9.86 17.50
CA PHE A 160 8.90 -10.00 16.06
C PHE A 160 9.90 -11.10 15.73
N SER A 161 9.41 -12.20 15.13
CA SER A 161 10.16 -13.46 15.02
C SER A 161 11.28 -13.47 13.98
N ILE A 162 11.32 -12.47 13.08
CA ILE A 162 12.31 -12.43 12.00
C ILE A 162 13.46 -11.49 12.36
N PRO A 163 14.73 -11.96 12.29
CA PRO A 163 15.88 -11.12 12.59
C PRO A 163 16.01 -9.93 11.64
N VAL A 164 16.26 -8.75 12.18
CA VAL A 164 16.40 -7.49 11.43
C VAL A 164 17.83 -7.19 10.96
N ARG A 165 18.77 -8.12 11.15
CA ARG A 165 20.19 -8.03 10.70
C ARG A 165 20.92 -6.78 11.16
N GLY A 166 20.65 -6.32 12.38
CA GLY A 166 21.26 -5.12 12.95
C GLY A 166 20.80 -3.81 12.32
N ILE A 167 19.78 -3.84 11.46
CA ILE A 167 19.18 -2.63 10.90
C ILE A 167 18.19 -2.04 11.90
N GLU A 168 18.35 -0.77 12.20
CA GLU A 168 17.40 -0.01 13.00
C GLU A 168 16.22 0.46 12.11
N TRP A 169 15.14 -0.32 12.10
CA TRP A 169 13.93 0.01 11.38
C TRP A 169 13.09 1.04 12.14
N GLN A 170 12.82 2.16 11.51
CA GLN A 170 11.93 3.19 12.02
C GLN A 170 10.51 2.95 11.51
N THR A 171 9.60 2.67 12.43
CA THR A 171 8.21 2.33 12.05
C THR A 171 7.40 3.59 11.71
N PHE A 172 6.45 3.47 10.78
CA PHE A 172 5.52 4.54 10.44
C PHE A 172 4.18 3.98 9.96
N LEU A 173 3.12 4.76 10.06
CA LEU A 173 1.81 4.43 9.50
C LEU A 173 1.72 4.86 8.03
N PRO A 174 1.01 4.10 7.16
CA PRO A 174 0.81 4.52 5.77
C PRO A 174 0.16 5.91 5.70
N PRO A 175 0.75 6.85 4.95
CA PRO A 175 0.19 8.20 4.81
C PRO A 175 -1.04 8.21 3.91
N ILE A 176 -1.97 9.16 4.16
CA ILE A 176 -3.13 9.43 3.30
C ILE A 176 -3.29 10.94 3.05
N ALA A 177 -3.37 11.34 1.79
CA ALA A 177 -3.67 12.71 1.38
C ALA A 177 -5.19 12.94 1.48
N LEU A 178 -5.63 13.42 2.64
CA LEU A 178 -7.05 13.52 3.05
C LEU A 178 -7.89 14.40 2.12
N GLU A 179 -7.30 15.38 1.47
CA GLU A 179 -7.94 16.28 0.51
C GLU A 179 -8.50 15.57 -0.72
N TYR A 180 -7.91 14.43 -1.11
CA TYR A 180 -8.40 13.59 -2.21
C TYR A 180 -9.40 12.53 -1.75
N TRP A 181 -9.59 12.34 -0.45
CA TRP A 181 -10.43 11.31 0.16
C TRP A 181 -11.46 11.94 1.12
N PRO A 182 -12.38 12.77 0.61
CA PRO A 182 -13.43 13.34 1.46
C PRO A 182 -14.31 12.22 2.03
N ALA A 183 -14.76 12.42 3.28
CA ALA A 183 -15.70 11.51 3.90
C ALA A 183 -17.01 11.46 3.10
N GLN A 184 -17.52 10.26 2.91
CA GLN A 184 -18.72 10.00 2.13
C GLN A 184 -19.92 9.70 3.03
N SER A 185 -21.10 10.18 2.64
CA SER A 185 -22.34 9.82 3.32
C SER A 185 -22.62 8.32 3.20
N ALA A 186 -23.22 7.74 4.23
CA ALA A 186 -23.52 6.30 4.33
C ALA A 186 -24.66 5.84 3.41
N ALA A 187 -25.41 6.73 2.79
CA ALA A 187 -26.79 6.52 2.35
C ALA A 187 -27.01 5.45 1.26
N CYS A 188 -25.99 4.98 0.53
CA CYS A 188 -26.18 4.12 -0.63
C CYS A 188 -25.28 2.88 -0.72
N ALA A 189 -24.36 2.68 0.20
CA ALA A 189 -23.39 1.58 0.12
C ALA A 189 -23.94 0.29 0.77
N ALA A 190 -24.03 -0.79 -0.02
CA ALA A 190 -24.60 -2.06 0.45
C ALA A 190 -23.52 -3.08 0.85
N ASN A 191 -22.39 -3.14 0.16
CA ASN A 191 -21.43 -4.22 0.28
C ASN A 191 -20.24 -3.86 1.18
N PHE A 192 -19.79 -4.79 2.00
CA PHE A 192 -18.41 -4.80 2.49
C PHE A 192 -17.54 -5.27 1.34
N THR A 193 -16.39 -4.63 1.13
CA THR A 193 -15.57 -4.89 -0.05
C THR A 193 -14.11 -5.08 0.30
N THR A 194 -13.36 -5.69 -0.61
CA THR A 194 -11.89 -5.66 -0.63
C THR A 194 -11.38 -5.63 -2.05
N ILE A 195 -10.21 -5.04 -2.25
CA ILE A 195 -9.48 -4.99 -3.52
C ILE A 195 -8.08 -5.56 -3.33
N GLY A 196 -7.57 -6.33 -4.26
CA GLY A 196 -6.17 -6.77 -4.19
C GLY A 196 -5.83 -7.97 -5.04
N GLN A 197 -4.66 -8.55 -4.74
CA GLN A 197 -4.16 -9.76 -5.35
C GLN A 197 -4.57 -10.97 -4.50
N TRP A 198 -4.94 -12.09 -5.15
CA TRP A 198 -5.21 -13.35 -4.47
C TRP A 198 -3.93 -14.07 -4.10
N ARG A 199 -3.09 -14.35 -5.10
CA ARG A 199 -1.74 -14.89 -4.93
C ARG A 199 -0.74 -13.73 -4.83
N GLY A 200 0.46 -14.06 -4.44
CA GLY A 200 1.55 -13.13 -4.29
C GLY A 200 2.84 -13.86 -3.99
N GLN A 201 3.80 -13.11 -3.51
CA GLN A 201 5.08 -13.67 -3.10
C GLN A 201 4.91 -14.47 -1.81
N TYR A 202 5.79 -15.44 -1.63
CA TYR A 202 5.99 -16.16 -0.39
C TYR A 202 7.47 -16.11 0.00
N ALA A 203 7.74 -16.40 1.25
CA ALA A 203 9.08 -16.51 1.79
C ALA A 203 9.18 -17.76 2.68
N VAL A 204 10.36 -18.29 2.85
CA VAL A 204 10.64 -19.42 3.75
C VAL A 204 11.65 -18.96 4.79
N TRP A 205 11.39 -19.23 6.05
CA TRP A 205 12.31 -18.93 7.14
C TRP A 205 12.29 -20.08 8.15
N GLN A 206 13.45 -20.69 8.40
CA GLN A 206 13.59 -21.83 9.32
C GLN A 206 12.61 -22.98 8.98
N ASP A 207 12.56 -23.36 7.70
CA ASP A 207 11.66 -24.39 7.14
C ASP A 207 10.16 -24.09 7.26
N GLU A 208 9.79 -22.88 7.69
CA GLU A 208 8.41 -22.45 7.76
C GLU A 208 8.04 -21.51 6.60
N MET A 209 6.86 -21.73 6.01
CA MET A 209 6.35 -20.90 4.93
C MET A 209 5.62 -19.66 5.47
N TYR A 210 5.86 -18.54 4.82
CA TYR A 210 5.19 -17.26 4.99
C TYR A 210 4.51 -16.94 3.67
N GLY A 211 3.21 -17.19 3.59
CA GLY A 211 2.48 -17.25 2.34
C GLY A 211 1.70 -15.99 1.98
N PRO A 212 1.01 -16.04 0.83
CA PRO A 212 0.17 -14.96 0.32
C PRO A 212 -1.16 -14.84 1.08
N LYS A 213 -2.02 -13.95 0.57
CA LYS A 213 -3.36 -13.70 1.12
C LYS A 213 -4.28 -14.91 1.05
N SER A 214 -4.21 -15.69 -0.02
CA SER A 214 -5.05 -16.88 -0.22
C SER A 214 -4.98 -17.86 0.94
N ASP A 215 -3.80 -18.05 1.51
CA ASP A 215 -3.57 -19.02 2.58
C ASP A 215 -4.34 -18.65 3.86
N GLU A 216 -4.46 -17.37 4.14
CA GLU A 216 -5.28 -16.88 5.24
C GLU A 216 -6.77 -16.80 4.86
N PHE A 217 -7.07 -16.36 3.63
CA PHE A 217 -8.44 -16.10 3.20
C PHE A 217 -9.33 -17.36 3.24
N LEU A 218 -8.77 -18.51 2.86
CA LEU A 218 -9.51 -19.79 2.89
C LEU A 218 -9.94 -20.21 4.30
N ARG A 219 -9.30 -19.71 5.35
CA ARG A 219 -9.75 -19.92 6.75
C ARG A 219 -11.08 -19.22 7.05
N PHE A 220 -11.40 -18.19 6.27
CA PHE A 220 -12.62 -17.38 6.41
C PHE A 220 -13.64 -17.66 5.31
N VAL A 221 -13.44 -18.70 4.50
CA VAL A 221 -14.26 -18.99 3.32
C VAL A 221 -15.76 -19.11 3.64
N GLY A 222 -16.11 -19.60 4.84
CA GLY A 222 -17.49 -19.75 5.31
C GLY A 222 -18.14 -18.46 5.85
N LEU A 223 -17.47 -17.30 5.84
CA LEU A 223 -18.00 -16.05 6.43
C LEU A 223 -19.36 -15.62 5.85
N PRO A 224 -19.62 -15.69 4.52
CA PRO A 224 -20.94 -15.30 4.00
C PRO A 224 -22.11 -16.15 4.53
N GLN A 225 -21.85 -17.34 5.07
CA GLN A 225 -22.87 -18.18 5.70
C GLN A 225 -23.18 -17.77 7.15
N LYS A 226 -22.33 -16.92 7.74
CA LYS A 226 -22.47 -16.42 9.12
C LYS A 226 -23.09 -15.02 9.20
N THR A 227 -23.33 -14.36 8.08
CA THR A 227 -23.88 -12.99 8.04
C THR A 227 -24.82 -12.81 6.85
N THR A 228 -25.78 -11.91 6.99
CA THR A 228 -26.64 -11.46 5.88
C THR A 228 -26.02 -10.27 5.12
N GLN A 229 -24.91 -9.72 5.62
CA GLN A 229 -24.21 -8.61 4.99
C GLN A 229 -23.55 -9.09 3.69
N PRO A 230 -23.86 -8.49 2.53
CA PRO A 230 -23.16 -8.82 1.30
C PRO A 230 -21.68 -8.43 1.36
N ILE A 231 -20.81 -9.38 1.00
CA ILE A 231 -19.36 -9.15 0.93
C ILE A 231 -18.89 -9.39 -0.51
N GLU A 232 -18.23 -8.40 -1.08
CA GLU A 232 -17.78 -8.41 -2.48
C GLU A 232 -16.26 -8.34 -2.57
N LEU A 233 -15.69 -9.22 -3.37
CA LEU A 233 -14.24 -9.37 -3.55
C LEU A 233 -13.82 -8.93 -4.95
N ALA A 234 -13.17 -7.78 -5.06
CA ALA A 234 -12.43 -7.35 -6.25
C ALA A 234 -10.99 -7.86 -6.18
N LEU A 235 -10.82 -9.17 -6.14
CA LEU A 235 -9.52 -9.83 -6.05
C LEU A 235 -9.09 -10.36 -7.42
N LEU A 236 -7.83 -10.13 -7.79
CA LEU A 236 -7.26 -10.72 -8.99
C LEU A 236 -6.94 -12.19 -8.73
N ILE A 237 -7.90 -13.05 -9.06
CA ILE A 237 -7.81 -14.51 -8.96
C ILE A 237 -7.63 -15.05 -10.37
N HIS A 238 -6.55 -15.78 -10.62
CA HIS A 238 -6.32 -16.38 -11.94
C HIS A 238 -7.34 -17.49 -12.20
N GLU A 239 -7.78 -17.65 -13.46
CA GLU A 239 -8.80 -18.64 -13.84
C GLU A 239 -8.39 -20.09 -13.57
N THR A 240 -7.10 -20.36 -13.49
CA THR A 240 -6.55 -21.69 -13.13
C THR A 240 -6.68 -22.02 -11.64
N GLU A 241 -7.03 -21.07 -10.78
CA GLU A 241 -7.31 -21.30 -9.34
C GLU A 241 -8.72 -21.89 -9.16
N THR A 242 -9.01 -23.01 -9.83
CA THR A 242 -10.35 -23.59 -9.96
C THR A 242 -10.96 -23.96 -8.61
N ASP A 243 -10.16 -24.54 -7.71
CA ASP A 243 -10.62 -25.02 -6.40
C ASP A 243 -10.94 -23.83 -5.48
N ASP A 244 -10.09 -22.80 -5.47
CA ASP A 244 -10.32 -21.58 -4.69
C ASP A 244 -11.56 -20.82 -5.18
N LEU A 245 -11.70 -20.71 -6.51
CA LEU A 245 -12.89 -20.09 -7.13
C LEU A 245 -14.17 -20.85 -6.81
N ALA A 246 -14.13 -22.19 -6.86
CA ALA A 246 -15.27 -23.05 -6.50
C ALA A 246 -15.62 -22.90 -5.01
N ALA A 247 -14.62 -22.91 -4.14
CA ALA A 247 -14.83 -22.74 -2.69
C ALA A 247 -15.43 -21.37 -2.37
N LEU A 248 -14.92 -20.29 -2.95
CA LEU A 248 -15.45 -18.94 -2.74
C LEU A 248 -16.91 -18.84 -3.23
N ARG A 249 -17.20 -19.24 -4.47
CA ARG A 249 -18.57 -19.20 -5.03
C ARG A 249 -19.55 -20.07 -4.27
N GLY A 250 -19.11 -21.28 -3.93
CA GLY A 250 -19.94 -22.25 -3.17
C GLY A 250 -20.31 -21.76 -1.77
N ASN A 251 -19.52 -20.88 -1.17
CA ASN A 251 -19.80 -20.28 0.13
C ASN A 251 -20.52 -18.91 0.07
N GLY A 252 -20.85 -18.42 -1.13
CA GLY A 252 -21.67 -17.22 -1.30
C GLY A 252 -20.90 -15.91 -1.43
N TRP A 253 -19.59 -15.94 -1.68
CA TRP A 253 -18.82 -14.76 -1.96
C TRP A 253 -19.17 -14.15 -3.32
N ARG A 254 -19.32 -12.84 -3.37
CA ARG A 254 -19.47 -12.08 -4.62
C ARG A 254 -18.10 -11.76 -5.20
N LEU A 255 -17.78 -12.34 -6.35
CA LEU A 255 -16.51 -12.11 -7.04
C LEU A 255 -16.73 -11.15 -8.19
N VAL A 256 -15.96 -10.06 -8.21
CA VAL A 256 -15.95 -9.09 -9.32
C VAL A 256 -14.53 -8.94 -9.88
N ASN A 257 -14.44 -8.62 -11.15
CA ASN A 257 -13.15 -8.38 -11.80
C ASN A 257 -12.59 -7.03 -11.34
N PRO A 258 -11.42 -6.99 -10.66
CA PRO A 258 -10.85 -5.74 -10.15
C PRO A 258 -10.50 -4.73 -11.25
N HIS A 259 -10.13 -5.20 -12.45
CA HIS A 259 -9.85 -4.34 -13.60
C HIS A 259 -11.11 -3.67 -14.18
N GLN A 260 -12.30 -4.18 -13.88
CA GLN A 260 -13.56 -3.56 -14.26
C GLN A 260 -14.14 -2.71 -13.14
N ALA A 261 -14.09 -3.21 -11.90
CA ALA A 261 -14.69 -2.56 -10.74
C ALA A 261 -13.87 -1.35 -10.25
N ALA A 262 -12.54 -1.40 -10.38
CA ALA A 262 -11.64 -0.47 -9.70
C ALA A 262 -10.40 -0.11 -10.55
N SER A 263 -10.55 -0.03 -11.88
CA SER A 263 -9.44 0.27 -12.77
C SER A 263 -8.95 1.69 -12.65
N GLY A 264 -7.64 1.85 -12.60
CA GLY A 264 -6.98 3.13 -12.51
C GLY A 264 -7.30 3.89 -11.21
N ARG A 265 -6.74 5.06 -11.09
CA ARG A 265 -6.81 5.88 -9.88
C ARG A 265 -8.24 6.25 -9.48
N ASP A 266 -9.02 6.77 -10.40
CA ASP A 266 -10.37 7.26 -10.11
C ASP A 266 -11.37 6.12 -9.92
N GLY A 267 -11.22 5.00 -10.67
CA GLY A 267 -11.99 3.79 -10.47
C GLY A 267 -11.75 3.17 -9.08
N PHE A 268 -10.49 3.09 -8.67
CA PHE A 268 -10.13 2.60 -7.33
C PHE A 268 -10.76 3.48 -6.23
N ARG A 269 -10.61 4.81 -6.33
CA ARG A 269 -11.20 5.75 -5.36
C ARG A 269 -12.72 5.62 -5.31
N SER A 270 -13.38 5.59 -6.47
CA SER A 270 -14.82 5.45 -6.57
C SER A 270 -15.31 4.13 -5.93
N TYR A 271 -14.63 3.03 -6.19
CA TYR A 271 -14.97 1.72 -5.60
C TYR A 271 -14.88 1.73 -4.07
N VAL A 272 -13.78 2.27 -3.52
CA VAL A 272 -13.62 2.44 -2.08
C VAL A 272 -14.71 3.32 -1.48
N GLN A 273 -14.96 4.47 -2.09
CA GLN A 273 -15.94 5.45 -1.59
C GLN A 273 -17.39 4.97 -1.70
N GLN A 274 -17.70 4.09 -2.64
CA GLN A 274 -19.03 3.48 -2.80
C GLN A 274 -19.23 2.24 -1.93
N SER A 275 -18.20 1.76 -1.27
CA SER A 275 -18.28 0.63 -0.35
C SER A 275 -18.93 1.02 0.97
N ARG A 276 -19.62 0.08 1.63
CA ARG A 276 -20.13 0.26 2.99
C ARG A 276 -19.00 0.23 4.02
N ALA A 277 -18.13 -0.77 3.91
CA ALA A 277 -16.99 -0.97 4.79
C ALA A 277 -15.91 -1.81 4.06
N GLU A 278 -14.71 -1.85 4.59
CA GLU A 278 -13.71 -2.83 4.17
C GLU A 278 -13.84 -4.12 4.98
N PHE A 279 -13.76 -5.27 4.30
CA PHE A 279 -13.41 -6.55 4.90
C PHE A 279 -12.06 -7.00 4.37
N SER A 280 -11.05 -7.08 5.21
CA SER A 280 -9.67 -7.33 4.75
C SER A 280 -9.00 -8.47 5.48
N VAL A 281 -8.65 -9.50 4.72
CA VAL A 281 -7.73 -10.56 5.15
C VAL A 281 -6.31 -10.15 4.77
N ALA A 282 -5.36 -10.31 5.68
CA ALA A 282 -3.95 -10.00 5.48
C ALA A 282 -3.21 -11.14 4.74
N LYS A 283 -1.99 -10.90 4.27
CA LYS A 283 -1.09 -11.99 3.84
C LYS A 283 -0.73 -12.84 5.06
N HIS A 284 -0.62 -14.16 4.87
CA HIS A 284 -0.22 -15.08 5.94
C HIS A 284 1.11 -14.66 6.59
N GLY A 285 2.08 -14.16 5.80
CA GLY A 285 3.33 -13.66 6.34
C GLY A 285 3.16 -12.51 7.34
N TYR A 286 2.22 -11.58 7.13
CA TYR A 286 1.98 -10.47 8.07
C TYR A 286 1.32 -10.92 9.37
N VAL A 287 0.39 -11.89 9.27
CA VAL A 287 -0.30 -12.48 10.43
C VAL A 287 0.70 -13.27 11.26
N LYS A 288 1.45 -14.17 10.62
CA LYS A 288 2.40 -15.09 11.28
C LYS A 288 3.52 -14.35 11.99
N THR A 289 4.07 -13.30 11.36
CA THR A 289 5.11 -12.46 11.98
C THR A 289 4.56 -11.47 12.99
N ARG A 290 3.23 -11.31 13.08
CA ARG A 290 2.60 -10.24 13.87
C ARG A 290 3.19 -8.88 13.59
N SER A 291 3.43 -8.60 12.29
CA SER A 291 4.24 -7.46 11.83
C SER A 291 3.69 -6.08 12.21
N GLY A 292 2.43 -5.99 12.66
CA GLY A 292 1.76 -4.71 12.90
C GLY A 292 1.41 -3.97 11.58
N TRP A 293 1.22 -4.71 10.49
CA TRP A 293 0.92 -4.14 9.19
C TRP A 293 -0.50 -3.63 9.08
N LEU A 294 -0.65 -2.39 8.60
CA LEU A 294 -1.89 -1.78 8.14
C LEU A 294 -1.76 -1.51 6.63
N SER A 295 -2.78 -1.86 5.85
CA SER A 295 -2.76 -1.68 4.40
C SER A 295 -2.89 -0.20 4.00
N ASP A 296 -2.13 0.22 2.99
CA ASP A 296 -2.31 1.45 2.22
C ASP A 296 -3.72 1.57 1.62
N ARG A 297 -4.35 0.45 1.24
CA ARG A 297 -5.75 0.40 0.84
C ARG A 297 -6.69 0.71 2.01
N THR A 298 -6.45 0.13 3.17
CA THR A 298 -7.28 0.31 4.38
C THR A 298 -7.34 1.77 4.79
N VAL A 299 -6.23 2.51 4.67
CA VAL A 299 -6.22 3.95 5.01
C VAL A 299 -7.13 4.78 4.07
N CYS A 300 -7.34 4.32 2.83
CA CYS A 300 -8.28 4.95 1.90
C CYS A 300 -9.75 4.80 2.34
N TYR A 301 -10.12 3.60 2.86
CA TYR A 301 -11.44 3.39 3.44
C TYR A 301 -11.64 4.26 4.68
N LEU A 302 -10.71 4.23 5.63
CA LEU A 302 -10.76 5.05 6.84
C LEU A 302 -10.92 6.54 6.52
N ALA A 303 -10.12 7.06 5.59
CA ALA A 303 -10.18 8.45 5.15
C ALA A 303 -11.54 8.81 4.52
N SER A 304 -12.15 7.86 3.82
CA SER A 304 -13.50 8.03 3.24
C SER A 304 -14.63 7.93 4.25
N GLY A 305 -14.32 7.76 5.55
CA GLY A 305 -15.30 7.50 6.59
C GLY A 305 -15.98 6.13 6.46
N ARG A 306 -15.27 5.18 5.84
CA ARG A 306 -15.72 3.79 5.73
C ARG A 306 -15.08 2.96 6.83
N PRO A 307 -15.86 2.35 7.73
CA PRO A 307 -15.32 1.45 8.75
C PRO A 307 -14.54 0.31 8.12
N VAL A 308 -13.57 -0.22 8.85
CA VAL A 308 -12.76 -1.32 8.37
C VAL A 308 -12.74 -2.47 9.37
N LEU A 309 -12.90 -3.68 8.86
CA LEU A 309 -12.77 -4.92 9.59
C LEU A 309 -11.61 -5.71 8.99
N VAL A 310 -10.46 -5.69 9.68
CA VAL A 310 -9.18 -6.22 9.16
C VAL A 310 -8.68 -7.37 10.02
N GLN A 311 -8.01 -8.34 9.39
CA GLN A 311 -7.37 -9.42 10.15
C GLN A 311 -6.25 -8.86 11.03
N ASP A 312 -6.17 -9.33 12.29
CA ASP A 312 -5.17 -8.84 13.24
C ASP A 312 -3.75 -9.26 12.83
N THR A 313 -2.91 -8.27 12.67
CA THR A 313 -1.46 -8.39 12.45
C THR A 313 -0.64 -7.89 13.65
N GLY A 314 -1.29 -7.67 14.80
CA GLY A 314 -0.70 -7.05 15.97
C GLY A 314 -0.87 -5.53 16.05
N LEU A 315 -1.87 -4.98 15.34
CA LEU A 315 -2.13 -3.52 15.25
C LEU A 315 -2.56 -2.87 16.57
N GLY A 316 -3.27 -3.60 17.43
CA GLY A 316 -3.89 -3.07 18.64
C GLY A 316 -2.92 -2.45 19.68
N ARG A 317 -1.60 -2.61 19.48
CA ARG A 317 -0.58 -1.94 20.29
C ARG A 317 -0.34 -0.48 19.89
N HIS A 318 -0.69 -0.13 18.66
CA HIS A 318 -0.32 1.14 18.03
C HIS A 318 -1.52 2.01 17.67
N LEU A 319 -2.66 1.37 17.44
CA LEU A 319 -3.90 2.04 17.04
C LEU A 319 -5.04 1.53 17.93
N SER A 320 -5.94 2.45 18.31
CA SER A 320 -7.19 2.09 18.99
C SER A 320 -8.07 1.30 18.05
N THR A 321 -8.50 0.11 18.48
CA THR A 321 -9.42 -0.76 17.76
C THR A 321 -10.77 -0.82 18.50
N GLY A 322 -11.83 -1.24 17.79
CA GLY A 322 -13.18 -1.37 18.34
C GLY A 322 -14.20 -0.44 17.70
N GLU A 323 -13.81 0.78 17.34
CA GLU A 323 -14.65 1.72 16.60
C GLU A 323 -13.93 2.23 15.35
N GLY A 324 -14.60 2.17 14.20
CA GLY A 324 -14.04 2.58 12.91
C GLY A 324 -12.99 1.62 12.34
N LEU A 325 -12.09 1.14 13.17
CA LEU A 325 -11.11 0.08 12.90
C LEU A 325 -11.37 -1.10 13.83
N LEU A 326 -11.84 -2.21 13.30
CA LEU A 326 -12.05 -3.47 14.02
C LEU A 326 -11.05 -4.51 13.52
N THR A 327 -10.64 -5.40 14.42
CA THR A 327 -9.75 -6.51 14.09
C THR A 327 -10.41 -7.85 14.37
N PHE A 328 -10.01 -8.90 13.64
CA PHE A 328 -10.47 -10.26 13.85
C PHE A 328 -9.32 -11.27 13.68
N THR A 329 -9.42 -12.40 14.34
CA THR A 329 -8.52 -13.56 14.22
C THR A 329 -9.27 -14.85 13.88
N THR A 330 -10.57 -14.93 14.21
CA THR A 330 -11.42 -16.06 13.93
C THR A 330 -12.61 -15.71 13.05
N LEU A 331 -13.24 -16.71 12.47
CA LEU A 331 -14.45 -16.57 11.65
C LEU A 331 -15.60 -15.93 12.44
N GLU A 332 -15.76 -16.34 13.69
CA GLU A 332 -16.77 -15.83 14.60
C GLU A 332 -16.54 -14.37 14.99
N GLU A 333 -15.28 -13.97 15.17
CA GLU A 333 -14.92 -12.57 15.40
C GLU A 333 -15.19 -11.71 14.16
N ALA A 334 -14.90 -12.23 12.97
CA ALA A 334 -15.23 -11.55 11.74
C ALA A 334 -16.74 -11.32 11.58
N ALA A 335 -17.56 -12.33 11.86
CA ALA A 335 -19.02 -12.20 11.82
C ALA A 335 -19.53 -11.16 12.84
N ARG A 336 -19.04 -11.23 14.09
CA ARG A 336 -19.41 -10.24 15.13
C ARG A 336 -18.96 -8.81 14.76
N GLY A 337 -17.79 -8.66 14.13
CA GLY A 337 -17.29 -7.36 13.66
C GLY A 337 -18.21 -6.74 12.60
N ILE A 338 -18.74 -7.56 11.69
CA ILE A 338 -19.72 -7.12 10.68
C ILE A 338 -21.01 -6.65 11.38
N GLU A 339 -21.51 -7.43 12.33
CA GLU A 339 -22.73 -7.10 13.10
C GLU A 339 -22.55 -5.81 13.90
N SER A 340 -21.39 -5.64 14.56
CA SER A 340 -21.05 -4.41 15.29
C SER A 340 -21.07 -3.18 14.39
N ILE A 341 -20.41 -3.23 13.24
CA ILE A 341 -20.40 -2.12 12.28
C ILE A 341 -21.81 -1.82 11.80
N ASN A 342 -22.64 -2.83 11.53
CA ASN A 342 -24.00 -2.64 11.04
C ASN A 342 -24.95 -2.11 12.10
N ALA A 343 -24.75 -2.45 13.36
CA ALA A 343 -25.59 -2.02 14.48
C ALA A 343 -25.47 -0.52 14.77
N ASP A 344 -24.27 0.06 14.61
CA ASP A 344 -24.05 1.50 14.78
C ASP A 344 -23.08 2.06 13.71
N TYR A 345 -23.53 1.96 12.47
CA TYR A 345 -22.72 2.39 11.33
C TYR A 345 -22.30 3.85 11.42
N ALA A 346 -23.13 4.73 11.94
CA ALA A 346 -22.85 6.16 12.02
C ALA A 346 -21.65 6.44 12.92
N SER A 347 -21.62 5.88 14.12
CA SER A 347 -20.49 6.01 15.05
C SER A 347 -19.21 5.42 14.46
N HIS A 348 -19.28 4.22 13.87
CA HIS A 348 -18.13 3.62 13.21
C HIS A 348 -17.59 4.45 12.03
N SER A 349 -18.47 5.06 11.23
CA SER A 349 -18.09 5.92 10.11
C SER A 349 -17.35 7.18 10.59
N VAL A 350 -17.87 7.84 11.63
CA VAL A 350 -17.21 9.01 12.25
C VAL A 350 -15.86 8.62 12.85
N ALA A 351 -15.80 7.51 13.57
CA ALA A 351 -14.57 7.02 14.19
C ALA A 351 -13.50 6.66 13.15
N ALA A 352 -13.89 6.05 12.03
CA ALA A 352 -12.99 5.73 10.91
C ALA A 352 -12.33 6.99 10.34
N ARG A 353 -13.14 8.03 10.04
CA ARG A 353 -12.63 9.30 9.55
C ARG A 353 -11.72 10.00 10.56
N LYS A 354 -12.13 10.05 11.82
CA LYS A 354 -11.34 10.64 12.91
C LYS A 354 -9.98 9.94 13.09
N LEU A 355 -9.95 8.61 13.00
CA LEU A 355 -8.70 7.85 13.07
C LEU A 355 -7.75 8.25 11.93
N ALA A 356 -8.26 8.37 10.69
CA ALA A 356 -7.46 8.81 9.56
C ALA A 356 -6.91 10.23 9.74
N GLU A 357 -7.72 11.17 10.20
CA GLU A 357 -7.30 12.56 10.45
C GLU A 357 -6.25 12.66 11.55
N GLN A 358 -6.41 11.89 12.62
CA GLN A 358 -5.53 11.97 13.77
C GLN A 358 -4.19 11.26 13.57
N ASN A 359 -4.15 10.16 12.79
CA ASN A 359 -2.97 9.29 12.76
C ASN A 359 -2.36 9.13 11.37
N LEU A 360 -3.13 9.30 10.28
CA LEU A 360 -2.73 8.89 8.94
C LEU A 360 -2.55 10.05 7.97
N ALA A 361 -2.90 11.29 8.35
CA ALA A 361 -2.77 12.47 7.49
C ALA A 361 -1.34 12.58 6.94
N ALA A 362 -1.19 12.62 5.61
CA ALA A 362 0.10 12.55 4.95
C ALA A 362 1.09 13.63 5.42
N PRO A 363 0.72 14.91 5.61
CA PRO A 363 1.65 15.90 6.15
C PRO A 363 2.17 15.51 7.54
N LYS A 364 1.32 14.99 8.42
CA LYS A 364 1.71 14.58 9.79
C LYS A 364 2.68 13.40 9.78
N VAL A 365 2.37 12.37 9.02
CA VAL A 365 3.21 11.17 8.91
C VAL A 365 4.56 11.53 8.30
N LEU A 366 4.55 12.27 7.19
CA LEU A 366 5.76 12.64 6.47
C LEU A 366 6.62 13.64 7.24
N GLN A 367 6.03 14.56 7.98
CA GLN A 367 6.80 15.45 8.87
C GLN A 367 7.61 14.62 9.88
N SER A 368 7.01 13.63 10.54
CA SER A 368 7.72 12.74 11.44
C SER A 368 8.84 11.94 10.76
N ILE A 369 8.62 11.48 9.52
CA ILE A 369 9.63 10.79 8.73
C ILE A 369 10.80 11.74 8.40
N LEU A 370 10.52 12.95 7.93
CA LEU A 370 11.52 13.96 7.59
C LEU A 370 12.36 14.37 8.79
N GLU A 371 11.74 14.56 9.96
CA GLU A 371 12.44 14.88 11.22
C GLU A 371 13.42 13.76 11.60
N ARG A 372 12.97 12.49 11.54
CA ARG A 372 13.80 11.31 11.82
C ARG A 372 14.89 11.08 10.74
N ALA A 373 14.65 11.53 9.52
CA ALA A 373 15.65 11.54 8.45
C ALA A 373 16.65 12.72 8.57
N GLY A 374 16.52 13.60 9.58
CA GLY A 374 17.37 14.77 9.73
C GLY A 374 17.10 15.90 8.71
N VAL A 375 15.96 15.86 8.04
CA VAL A 375 15.51 16.86 7.05
C VAL A 375 14.58 17.86 7.74
N ARG A 376 15.07 19.09 7.94
CA ARG A 376 14.34 20.20 8.59
C ARG A 376 13.93 21.26 7.58
#